data_47aa34658f4640aa5b6f9d61c993655a
#
_entry.id   47aa34658f4640aa5b6f9d61c993655a
#
_cell.length_a   1.000
_cell.length_b   1.000
_cell.length_c   1.000
_cell.angle_alpha   90.00
_cell.angle_beta   90.00
_cell.angle_gamma   90.00
#
_symmetry.space_group_name_H-M   'P 1'
#
loop_
_entity.id
_entity.type
_entity.pdbx_description
1 polymer ?
#
loop_
_entity_poly.entity_id
_entity_poly.type
_entity_poly.pdbx_seq_one_letter_code
_entity_poly.pdbx_strand_id
1 'polypeptide(L)'
;MGSRALVHLAVGLVGLFGLRPAELAVLRVDDEGRLRVGEVKRNRWAMRRAKSERLAVGIDIPGRDGEGRRILQLYASGLVKLPLRILTTIERGEFKPVGEAFRKLLERYPFWQSLATANPGLTPYSLRHGYAWRGHKAYERSLSVRDLAALMGHTPAVHLQHYGKWTDEAGLIDAVERLTTDPLTALVAP
;
A
#
# COMPACT_ATOMS: atom_id res chain seq x y z
N MET A 1 6.94 14.83 20.54
CA MET A 1 7.17 13.95 19.38
C MET A 1 7.19 14.79 18.12
N GLY A 2 8.28 14.73 17.32
CA GLY A 2 8.45 15.63 16.19
C GLY A 2 7.52 15.34 15.03
N SER A 3 7.13 16.38 14.30
CA SER A 3 6.29 16.33 13.09
C SER A 3 6.73 15.25 12.07
N ARG A 4 8.02 14.94 12.02
CA ARG A 4 8.58 13.87 11.17
C ARG A 4 8.01 12.47 11.45
N ALA A 5 7.84 12.09 12.72
CA ALA A 5 7.34 10.76 13.09
C ALA A 5 5.90 10.54 12.62
N LEU A 6 5.05 11.58 12.70
CA LEU A 6 3.65 11.55 12.28
C LEU A 6 3.54 11.40 10.76
N VAL A 7 4.36 12.14 10.01
CA VAL A 7 4.43 12.03 8.54
C VAL A 7 4.94 10.65 8.14
N HIS A 8 5.99 10.17 8.80
CA HIS A 8 6.59 8.87 8.54
C HIS A 8 5.58 7.73 8.73
N LEU A 9 4.77 7.76 9.80
CA LEU A 9 3.72 6.77 10.03
C LEU A 9 2.69 6.78 8.88
N ALA A 10 2.16 7.96 8.52
CA ALA A 10 1.15 8.06 7.47
C ALA A 10 1.68 7.60 6.09
N VAL A 11 2.90 8.01 5.74
CA VAL A 11 3.57 7.62 4.49
C VAL A 11 3.89 6.13 4.49
N GLY A 12 4.39 5.58 5.60
CA GLY A 12 4.68 4.18 5.76
C GLY A 12 3.43 3.31 5.61
N LEU A 13 2.32 3.68 6.25
CA LEU A 13 1.04 2.98 6.09
C LEU A 13 0.57 2.98 4.63
N VAL A 14 0.60 4.12 3.95
CA VAL A 14 0.19 4.19 2.53
C VAL A 14 1.14 3.42 1.64
N GLY A 15 2.45 3.65 1.77
CA GLY A 15 3.46 3.12 0.87
C GLY A 15 3.77 1.64 1.07
N LEU A 16 3.88 1.17 2.33
CA LEU A 16 4.25 -0.21 2.61
C LEU A 16 3.06 -1.17 2.60
N PHE A 17 1.83 -0.69 2.84
CA PHE A 17 0.62 -1.53 2.84
C PHE A 17 -0.27 -1.33 1.61
N GLY A 18 0.18 -0.54 0.65
CA GLY A 18 -0.55 -0.32 -0.60
C GLY A 18 -1.91 0.32 -0.42
N LEU A 19 -2.09 1.19 0.57
CA LEU A 19 -3.36 1.84 0.87
C LEU A 19 -3.67 2.95 -0.13
N ARG A 20 -4.97 3.20 -0.36
CA ARG A 20 -5.40 4.51 -0.86
C ARG A 20 -5.25 5.52 0.29
N PRO A 21 -4.79 6.76 0.03
CA PRO A 21 -4.65 7.74 1.12
C PRO A 21 -5.91 7.93 1.98
N ALA A 22 -7.10 7.85 1.38
CA ALA A 22 -8.36 7.95 2.12
C ALA A 22 -8.64 6.74 3.03
N GLU A 23 -8.00 5.59 2.79
CA GLU A 23 -8.16 4.38 3.61
C GLU A 23 -7.51 4.53 4.99
N LEU A 24 -6.65 5.53 5.21
CA LEU A 24 -6.16 5.89 6.55
C LEU A 24 -7.30 6.17 7.57
N ALA A 25 -8.49 6.51 7.08
CA ALA A 25 -9.67 6.75 7.91
C ALA A 25 -10.34 5.49 8.46
N VAL A 26 -10.07 4.34 7.86
CA VAL A 26 -10.84 3.10 8.10
C VAL A 26 -9.94 1.91 8.43
N LEU A 27 -8.81 2.20 9.06
CA LEU A 27 -7.84 1.20 9.49
C LEU A 27 -8.18 0.67 10.88
N ARG A 28 -8.01 -0.63 11.05
CA ARG A 28 -8.11 -1.32 12.33
C ARG A 28 -7.00 -2.38 12.41
N VAL A 29 -6.50 -2.61 13.59
CA VAL A 29 -5.66 -3.78 13.89
C VAL A 29 -6.56 -4.83 14.54
N ASP A 30 -6.57 -6.05 14.02
CA ASP A 30 -7.35 -7.15 14.58
C ASP A 30 -6.64 -7.81 15.79
N ASP A 31 -7.30 -8.78 16.42
CA ASP A 31 -6.79 -9.44 17.62
C ASP A 31 -5.52 -10.26 17.36
N GLU A 32 -5.27 -10.64 16.10
CA GLU A 32 -4.02 -11.29 15.69
C GLU A 32 -2.93 -10.29 15.27
N GLY A 33 -3.16 -8.99 15.51
CA GLY A 33 -2.19 -7.93 15.20
C GLY A 33 -2.06 -7.59 13.72
N ARG A 34 -3.04 -7.97 12.88
CA ARG A 34 -3.03 -7.73 11.43
C ARG A 34 -3.78 -6.46 11.08
N LEU A 35 -3.31 -5.75 10.06
CA LEU A 35 -3.97 -4.54 9.57
C LEU A 35 -5.20 -4.90 8.71
N ARG A 36 -6.36 -4.39 9.10
CA ARG A 36 -7.63 -4.47 8.38
C ARG A 36 -8.02 -3.12 7.82
N VAL A 37 -8.59 -3.14 6.64
CA VAL A 37 -9.02 -1.93 5.92
C VAL A 37 -10.51 -2.03 5.62
N GLY A 38 -11.28 -1.13 6.20
CA GLY A 38 -12.70 -1.02 5.98
C GLY A 38 -13.09 -0.25 4.70
N GLU A 39 -14.36 0.08 4.57
CA GLU A 39 -14.88 0.81 3.41
C GLU A 39 -14.89 2.33 3.65
N VAL A 40 -14.27 3.09 2.74
CA VAL A 40 -14.32 4.56 2.70
C VAL A 40 -15.66 5.05 2.13
N LYS A 41 -16.23 4.35 1.14
CA LYS A 41 -17.51 4.70 0.51
C LYS A 41 -18.63 3.85 1.08
N ARG A 42 -19.49 4.44 1.90
CA ARG A 42 -20.79 3.88 2.23
C ARG A 42 -21.79 4.29 1.15
N ASN A 43 -21.99 3.46 0.12
CA ASN A 43 -23.08 3.68 -0.82
C ASN A 43 -24.41 3.40 -0.10
N ARG A 44 -25.35 4.35 -0.10
CA ARG A 44 -26.73 4.16 0.47
C ARG A 44 -27.42 2.92 -0.09
N TRP A 45 -27.13 2.51 -1.31
CA TRP A 45 -27.65 1.30 -1.96
C TRP A 45 -26.92 0.02 -1.58
N ALA A 46 -25.71 0.09 -1.04
CA ALA A 46 -24.90 -1.06 -0.60
C ALA A 46 -25.20 -1.47 0.86
N MET A 47 -26.18 -0.87 1.53
CA MET A 47 -26.58 -1.23 2.91
C MET A 47 -27.01 -2.70 3.06
N ARG A 48 -27.20 -3.45 1.97
CA ARG A 48 -27.57 -4.88 2.00
C ARG A 48 -26.40 -5.85 2.02
N ARG A 49 -25.14 -5.41 1.78
CA ARG A 49 -23.93 -6.22 1.95
C ARG A 49 -22.78 -5.31 2.39
N ALA A 50 -22.54 -5.29 3.70
CA ALA A 50 -21.28 -4.76 4.21
C ALA A 50 -20.15 -5.54 3.53
N LYS A 51 -19.33 -4.86 2.75
CA LYS A 51 -18.11 -5.47 2.19
C LYS A 51 -17.23 -5.84 3.35
N SER A 52 -16.77 -7.08 3.40
CA SER A 52 -15.87 -7.52 4.45
C SER A 52 -14.60 -6.68 4.42
N GLU A 53 -14.08 -6.33 5.59
CA GLU A 53 -12.77 -5.70 5.72
C GLU A 53 -11.72 -6.54 4.99
N ARG A 54 -10.85 -5.90 4.21
CA ARG A 54 -9.73 -6.60 3.58
C ARG A 54 -8.52 -6.65 4.50
N LEU A 55 -7.75 -7.70 4.38
CA LEU A 55 -6.41 -7.78 4.96
C LEU A 55 -5.47 -6.85 4.18
N ALA A 56 -4.62 -6.11 4.89
CA ALA A 56 -3.48 -5.41 4.32
C ALA A 56 -2.19 -5.95 4.94
N VAL A 57 -1.24 -6.35 4.11
CA VAL A 57 0.06 -6.89 4.52
C VAL A 57 1.14 -5.96 4.00
N GLY A 58 2.12 -5.65 4.83
CA GLY A 58 3.24 -4.81 4.43
C GLY A 58 4.19 -5.56 3.48
N ILE A 59 4.59 -4.88 2.39
CA ILE A 59 5.70 -5.29 1.54
C ILE A 59 6.83 -4.30 1.77
N ASP A 60 7.92 -4.77 2.34
CA ASP A 60 9.08 -3.96 2.69
C ASP A 60 9.75 -3.38 1.43
N ILE A 61 10.61 -2.42 1.62
CA ILE A 61 11.50 -1.91 0.56
C ILE A 61 12.75 -2.80 0.59
N PRO A 62 13.27 -3.30 -0.54
CA PRO A 62 14.51 -4.05 -0.57
C PRO A 62 15.64 -3.35 0.21
N GLY A 63 16.30 -4.10 1.10
CA GLY A 63 17.31 -3.56 2.01
C GLY A 63 16.76 -2.83 3.26
N ARG A 64 15.44 -2.84 3.48
CA ARG A 64 14.78 -2.29 4.69
C ARG A 64 13.85 -3.33 5.31
N ASP A 65 14.37 -4.47 5.64
CA ASP A 65 13.61 -5.59 6.18
C ASP A 65 12.99 -5.24 7.54
N GLY A 66 11.73 -5.66 7.73
CA GLY A 66 10.97 -5.40 8.95
C GLY A 66 10.35 -4.01 9.06
N GLU A 67 10.51 -3.13 8.06
CA GLU A 67 9.96 -1.77 8.10
C GLU A 67 8.43 -1.77 8.17
N GLY A 68 7.75 -2.63 7.41
CA GLY A 68 6.30 -2.79 7.47
C GLY A 68 5.83 -3.23 8.85
N ARG A 69 6.52 -4.20 9.46
CA ARG A 69 6.23 -4.63 10.84
C ARG A 69 6.40 -3.48 11.83
N ARG A 70 7.49 -2.73 11.71
CA ARG A 70 7.76 -1.57 12.57
C ARG A 70 6.68 -0.50 12.46
N ILE A 71 6.25 -0.16 11.25
CA ILE A 71 5.17 0.81 11.01
C ILE A 71 3.84 0.32 11.60
N LEU A 72 3.52 -0.96 11.43
CA LEU A 72 2.32 -1.54 12.02
C LEU A 72 2.34 -1.51 13.55
N GLN A 73 3.46 -1.84 14.17
CA GLN A 73 3.64 -1.77 15.63
C GLN A 73 3.48 -0.33 16.15
N LEU A 74 4.05 0.67 15.46
CA LEU A 74 3.89 2.07 15.83
C LEU A 74 2.43 2.52 15.74
N TYR A 75 1.70 2.07 14.72
CA TYR A 75 0.28 2.34 14.57
C TYR A 75 -0.55 1.64 15.65
N ALA A 76 -0.35 0.34 15.85
CA ALA A 76 -1.08 -0.49 16.82
C ALA A 76 -0.89 -0.03 18.27
N SER A 77 0.33 0.38 18.64
CA SER A 77 0.63 0.86 20.00
C SER A 77 0.02 2.22 20.34
N GLY A 78 -0.40 3.00 19.32
CA GLY A 78 -0.88 4.36 19.51
C GLY A 78 0.20 5.37 19.99
N LEU A 79 1.46 4.93 20.10
CA LEU A 79 2.58 5.80 20.51
C LEU A 79 2.84 6.92 19.50
N VAL A 80 2.63 6.64 18.23
CA VAL A 80 2.68 7.63 17.15
C VAL A 80 1.28 7.71 16.54
N LYS A 81 0.69 8.89 16.60
CA LYS A 81 -0.62 9.14 16.00
C LYS A 81 -0.49 9.59 14.55
N LEU A 82 -1.54 9.45 13.77
CA LEU A 82 -1.64 10.10 12.47
C LEU A 82 -1.58 11.64 12.62
N PRO A 83 -1.13 12.36 11.59
CA PRO A 83 -1.10 13.83 11.62
C PRO A 83 -2.46 14.43 12.00
N LEU A 84 -2.45 15.46 12.84
CA LEU A 84 -3.66 16.07 13.42
C LEU A 84 -4.72 16.39 12.36
N ARG A 85 -4.30 16.93 11.20
CA ARG A 85 -5.22 17.28 10.12
C ARG A 85 -5.97 16.06 9.55
N ILE A 86 -5.32 14.88 9.52
CA ILE A 86 -5.94 13.62 9.13
C ILE A 86 -6.91 13.17 10.24
N LEU A 87 -6.47 13.17 11.51
CA LEU A 87 -7.29 12.78 12.64
C LEU A 87 -8.56 13.63 12.75
N THR A 88 -8.44 14.95 12.68
CA THR A 88 -9.59 15.87 12.75
C THR A 88 -10.59 15.59 11.63
N THR A 89 -10.13 15.22 10.43
CA THR A 89 -11.00 14.87 9.32
C THR A 89 -11.72 13.54 9.58
N ILE A 90 -11.02 12.57 10.17
CA ILE A 90 -11.61 11.28 10.58
C ILE A 90 -12.67 11.47 11.67
N GLU A 91 -12.37 12.27 12.69
CA GLU A 91 -13.29 12.58 13.80
C GLU A 91 -14.61 13.23 13.34
N ARG A 92 -14.56 13.98 12.26
CA ARG A 92 -15.75 14.56 11.60
C ARG A 92 -16.53 13.54 10.77
N GLY A 93 -16.08 12.30 10.64
CA GLY A 93 -16.70 11.30 9.78
C GLY A 93 -16.52 11.54 8.27
N GLU A 94 -15.61 12.42 7.88
CA GLU A 94 -15.35 12.84 6.50
C GLU A 94 -14.20 12.02 5.90
N PHE A 95 -14.44 10.81 5.48
CA PHE A 95 -13.37 9.90 5.05
C PHE A 95 -12.76 10.26 3.69
N LYS A 96 -13.58 10.78 2.75
CA LYS A 96 -13.08 11.18 1.43
C LYS A 96 -12.04 12.31 1.50
N PRO A 97 -12.22 13.38 2.31
CA PRO A 97 -11.24 14.44 2.48
C PRO A 97 -9.93 14.03 3.13
N VAL A 98 -9.84 12.85 3.77
CA VAL A 98 -8.57 12.33 4.33
C VAL A 98 -7.49 12.22 3.25
N GLY A 99 -7.85 11.81 2.03
CA GLY A 99 -6.91 11.76 0.91
C GLY A 99 -6.35 13.13 0.55
N GLU A 100 -7.18 14.15 0.60
CA GLU A 100 -6.77 15.54 0.36
C GLU A 100 -5.89 16.08 1.52
N ALA A 101 -6.23 15.76 2.77
CA ALA A 101 -5.42 16.10 3.93
C ALA A 101 -4.03 15.47 3.85
N PHE A 102 -3.94 14.21 3.40
CA PHE A 102 -2.68 13.51 3.17
C PHE A 102 -1.88 14.16 2.03
N ARG A 103 -2.51 14.50 0.92
CA ARG A 103 -1.86 15.22 -0.19
C ARG A 103 -1.23 16.53 0.29
N LYS A 104 -2.00 17.37 0.99
CA LYS A 104 -1.51 18.63 1.54
C LYS A 104 -0.40 18.47 2.58
N LEU A 105 -0.39 17.35 3.31
CA LEU A 105 0.70 17.01 4.23
C LEU A 105 2.00 16.78 3.46
N LEU A 106 1.96 15.99 2.38
CA LEU A 106 3.14 15.72 1.55
C LEU A 106 3.65 16.98 0.86
N GLU A 107 2.76 17.79 0.30
CA GLU A 107 3.13 19.04 -0.37
C GLU A 107 3.88 20.03 0.53
N ARG A 108 3.71 19.93 1.85
CA ARG A 108 4.42 20.76 2.83
C ARG A 108 5.69 20.11 3.36
N TYR A 109 5.96 18.87 3.00
CA TYR A 109 7.12 18.13 3.48
C TYR A 109 8.32 18.36 2.55
N PRO A 110 9.42 19.00 3.01
CA PRO A 110 10.51 19.45 2.12
C PRO A 110 11.12 18.31 1.29
N PHE A 111 11.29 17.12 1.88
CA PHE A 111 11.79 15.95 1.16
C PHE A 111 10.86 15.53 0.02
N TRP A 112 9.54 15.58 0.22
CA TRP A 112 8.57 15.30 -0.83
C TRP A 112 8.63 16.35 -1.95
N GLN A 113 8.80 17.62 -1.59
CA GLN A 113 8.91 18.70 -2.57
C GLN A 113 10.13 18.51 -3.48
N SER A 114 11.29 18.14 -2.91
CA SER A 114 12.48 17.84 -3.72
C SER A 114 12.27 16.66 -4.65
N LEU A 115 11.62 15.58 -4.17
CA LEU A 115 11.27 14.44 -5.00
C LEU A 115 10.30 14.80 -6.13
N ALA A 116 9.27 15.60 -5.83
CA ALA A 116 8.26 16.01 -6.81
C ALA A 116 8.86 16.95 -7.88
N THR A 117 9.81 17.79 -7.51
CA THR A 117 10.55 18.64 -8.45
C THR A 117 11.39 17.78 -9.42
N ALA A 118 12.08 16.77 -8.89
CA ALA A 118 12.88 15.85 -9.70
C ALA A 118 12.02 14.87 -10.53
N ASN A 119 10.76 14.64 -10.14
CA ASN A 119 9.84 13.69 -10.77
C ASN A 119 8.45 14.32 -10.95
N PRO A 120 8.20 15.07 -12.04
CA PRO A 120 6.94 15.82 -12.23
C PRO A 120 5.67 14.98 -12.22
N GLY A 121 5.77 13.67 -12.45
CA GLY A 121 4.65 12.71 -12.35
C GLY A 121 4.39 12.17 -10.96
N LEU A 122 5.16 12.58 -9.93
CA LEU A 122 5.02 12.06 -8.58
C LEU A 122 3.74 12.58 -7.92
N THR A 123 2.91 11.67 -7.46
CA THR A 123 1.67 11.96 -6.73
C THR A 123 1.61 11.12 -5.45
N PRO A 124 0.71 11.44 -4.50
CA PRO A 124 0.48 10.57 -3.34
C PRO A 124 0.13 9.11 -3.71
N TYR A 125 -0.47 8.89 -4.87
CA TYR A 125 -0.74 7.55 -5.41
C TYR A 125 0.51 6.80 -5.83
N SER A 126 1.61 7.49 -6.13
CA SER A 126 2.89 6.86 -6.45
C SER A 126 3.42 5.98 -5.31
N LEU A 127 3.08 6.29 -4.06
CA LEU A 127 3.37 5.42 -2.92
C LEU A 127 2.68 4.06 -3.05
N ARG A 128 1.42 4.06 -3.45
CA ARG A 128 0.64 2.83 -3.68
C ARG A 128 1.10 2.11 -4.96
N HIS A 129 1.49 2.83 -6.00
CA HIS A 129 2.12 2.23 -7.17
C HIS A 129 3.43 1.53 -6.81
N GLY A 130 4.24 2.14 -5.94
CA GLY A 130 5.45 1.52 -5.40
C GLY A 130 5.20 0.19 -4.66
N TYR A 131 4.08 0.07 -3.94
CA TYR A 131 3.66 -1.20 -3.34
C TYR A 131 3.40 -2.27 -4.39
N ALA A 132 2.61 -1.95 -5.41
CA ALA A 132 2.30 -2.88 -6.49
C ALA A 132 3.57 -3.30 -7.25
N TRP A 133 4.46 -2.35 -7.54
CA TRP A 133 5.74 -2.62 -8.19
C TRP A 133 6.61 -3.58 -7.36
N ARG A 134 6.71 -3.36 -6.04
CA ARG A 134 7.45 -4.27 -5.15
C ARG A 134 6.87 -5.68 -5.18
N GLY A 135 5.58 -5.82 -5.10
CA GLY A 135 4.93 -7.13 -5.16
C GLY A 135 5.12 -7.87 -6.48
N HIS A 136 5.32 -7.14 -7.59
CA HIS A 136 5.51 -7.74 -8.92
C HIS A 136 6.97 -7.96 -9.29
N LYS A 137 7.87 -7.04 -8.91
CA LYS A 137 9.18 -6.91 -9.55
C LYS A 137 10.38 -6.82 -8.60
N ALA A 138 10.19 -6.45 -7.34
CA ALA A 138 11.30 -6.11 -6.48
C ALA A 138 11.91 -7.30 -5.73
N TYR A 139 11.26 -8.45 -5.76
CA TYR A 139 11.69 -9.66 -5.07
C TYR A 139 11.78 -10.82 -6.05
N GLU A 140 12.64 -11.78 -5.74
CA GLU A 140 12.84 -13.00 -6.51
C GLU A 140 11.52 -13.76 -6.74
N ARG A 141 10.67 -13.84 -5.70
CA ARG A 141 9.31 -14.39 -5.81
C ARG A 141 8.29 -13.27 -5.83
N SER A 142 7.62 -13.11 -6.97
CA SER A 142 6.53 -12.14 -7.13
C SER A 142 5.21 -12.68 -6.57
N LEU A 143 4.36 -11.78 -6.08
CA LEU A 143 2.97 -12.12 -5.77
C LEU A 143 2.15 -12.27 -7.06
N SER A 144 1.16 -13.17 -7.03
CA SER A 144 0.22 -13.25 -8.14
C SER A 144 -0.60 -11.97 -8.29
N VAL A 145 -1.05 -11.68 -9.51
CA VAL A 145 -1.97 -10.55 -9.78
C VAL A 145 -3.21 -10.63 -8.88
N ARG A 146 -3.72 -11.85 -8.63
CA ARG A 146 -4.89 -12.09 -7.80
C ARG A 146 -4.64 -11.70 -6.34
N ASP A 147 -3.52 -12.12 -5.78
CA ASP A 147 -3.16 -11.84 -4.39
C ASP A 147 -2.91 -10.36 -4.18
N LEU A 148 -2.17 -9.75 -5.11
CA LEU A 148 -1.86 -8.32 -5.04
C LEU A 148 -3.13 -7.46 -5.18
N ALA A 149 -4.04 -7.84 -6.08
CA ALA A 149 -5.33 -7.18 -6.23
C ALA A 149 -6.16 -7.29 -4.95
N ALA A 150 -6.20 -8.46 -4.32
CA ALA A 150 -6.89 -8.68 -3.05
C ALA A 150 -6.31 -7.81 -1.92
N LEU A 151 -4.98 -7.82 -1.75
CA LEU A 151 -4.27 -7.00 -0.77
C LEU A 151 -4.50 -5.49 -1.00
N MET A 152 -4.62 -5.05 -2.24
CA MET A 152 -4.86 -3.66 -2.61
C MET A 152 -6.36 -3.28 -2.65
N GLY A 153 -7.28 -4.24 -2.50
CA GLY A 153 -8.73 -3.98 -2.45
C GLY A 153 -9.34 -3.53 -3.77
N HIS A 154 -8.99 -4.24 -4.86
CA HIS A 154 -9.63 -4.13 -6.16
C HIS A 154 -9.65 -5.50 -6.88
N THR A 155 -10.34 -5.59 -7.99
CA THR A 155 -10.38 -6.82 -8.78
C THR A 155 -9.09 -7.03 -9.59
N PRO A 156 -8.75 -8.27 -9.99
CA PRO A 156 -7.63 -8.53 -10.89
C PRO A 156 -7.71 -7.75 -12.21
N ALA A 157 -8.90 -7.58 -12.77
CA ALA A 157 -9.11 -6.79 -13.99
C ALA A 157 -8.69 -5.33 -13.81
N VAL A 158 -9.13 -4.69 -12.71
CA VAL A 158 -8.72 -3.33 -12.35
C VAL A 158 -7.21 -3.27 -12.07
N HIS A 159 -6.64 -4.31 -11.46
CA HIS A 159 -5.21 -4.38 -11.22
C HIS A 159 -4.43 -4.38 -12.55
N LEU A 160 -4.79 -5.24 -13.48
CA LEU A 160 -4.15 -5.32 -14.80
C LEU A 160 -4.27 -4.01 -15.59
N GLN A 161 -5.44 -3.35 -15.53
CA GLN A 161 -5.63 -2.05 -16.19
C GLN A 161 -4.63 -0.99 -15.73
N HIS A 162 -4.29 -0.97 -14.44
CA HIS A 162 -3.40 0.05 -13.86
C HIS A 162 -1.93 -0.35 -13.84
N TYR A 163 -1.64 -1.65 -13.72
CA TYR A 163 -0.29 -2.17 -13.45
C TYR A 163 0.23 -3.16 -14.50
N GLY A 164 -0.61 -3.63 -15.43
CA GLY A 164 -0.22 -4.57 -16.48
C GLY A 164 0.82 -4.03 -17.46
N LYS A 165 0.92 -2.71 -17.59
CA LYS A 165 1.91 -2.03 -18.45
C LYS A 165 3.37 -2.19 -17.99
N TRP A 166 3.63 -2.78 -16.84
CA TRP A 166 5.00 -3.06 -16.37
C TRP A 166 5.57 -4.37 -16.91
N THR A 167 4.83 -5.09 -17.73
CA THR A 167 5.33 -6.25 -18.46
C THR A 167 6.09 -5.76 -19.68
N ASP A 168 7.41 -5.93 -19.69
CA ASP A 168 8.31 -5.67 -20.80
C ASP A 168 8.97 -6.97 -21.28
N GLU A 169 9.58 -6.95 -22.44
CA GLU A 169 10.22 -8.13 -23.05
C GLU A 169 11.30 -8.73 -22.14
N ALA A 170 12.16 -7.90 -21.57
CA ALA A 170 13.22 -8.35 -20.66
C ALA A 170 12.63 -9.02 -19.41
N GLY A 171 11.56 -8.46 -18.85
CA GLY A 171 10.85 -9.05 -17.72
C GLY A 171 10.15 -10.37 -18.04
N LEU A 172 9.73 -10.59 -19.28
CA LEU A 172 9.19 -11.87 -19.72
C LEU A 172 10.28 -12.95 -19.81
N ILE A 173 11.43 -12.62 -20.41
CA ILE A 173 12.57 -13.51 -20.50
C ILE A 173 13.04 -13.93 -19.10
N ASP A 174 13.27 -12.95 -18.21
CA ASP A 174 13.67 -13.18 -16.83
C ASP A 174 12.66 -14.04 -16.04
N ALA A 175 11.35 -13.86 -16.30
CA ALA A 175 10.32 -14.67 -15.66
C ALA A 175 10.37 -16.14 -16.12
N VAL A 176 10.63 -16.39 -17.40
CA VAL A 176 10.78 -17.74 -17.96
C VAL A 176 12.07 -18.40 -17.47
N GLU A 177 13.17 -17.68 -17.44
CA GLU A 177 14.46 -18.17 -16.95
C GLU A 177 14.36 -18.59 -15.47
N ARG A 178 13.67 -17.80 -14.64
CA ARG A 178 13.43 -18.16 -13.23
C ARG A 178 12.60 -19.41 -13.07
N LEU A 179 11.62 -19.66 -13.92
CA LEU A 179 10.82 -20.90 -13.89
C LEU A 179 11.67 -22.15 -14.19
N THR A 180 12.63 -22.00 -15.12
CA THR A 180 13.49 -23.13 -15.53
C THR A 180 14.66 -23.38 -14.59
N THR A 181 15.04 -22.38 -13.78
CA THR A 181 16.16 -22.48 -12.81
C THR A 181 15.71 -22.77 -11.38
N ASP A 182 14.40 -22.77 -11.09
CA ASP A 182 13.88 -23.11 -9.74
C ASP A 182 14.21 -24.59 -9.42
N PRO A 183 14.95 -24.86 -8.30
CA PRO A 183 15.33 -26.21 -7.90
C PRO A 183 14.16 -27.18 -7.73
N LEU A 184 12.94 -26.67 -7.47
CA LEU A 184 11.73 -27.47 -7.38
C LEU A 184 11.25 -28.03 -8.72
N THR A 185 11.55 -27.36 -9.83
CA THR A 185 11.27 -27.86 -11.20
C THR A 185 12.27 -28.92 -11.64
N ALA A 186 13.50 -28.89 -11.13
CA ALA A 186 14.52 -29.92 -11.41
C ALA A 186 14.21 -31.27 -10.74
N LEU A 187 13.34 -31.31 -9.73
CA LEU A 187 12.91 -32.53 -9.04
C LEU A 187 11.72 -33.25 -9.72
N VAL A 188 11.13 -32.69 -10.75
CA VAL A 188 9.95 -33.22 -11.46
C VAL A 188 10.27 -33.62 -12.90
N ALA A 189 11.53 -33.54 -13.32
CA ALA A 189 11.96 -34.09 -14.61
C ALA A 189 11.97 -35.65 -14.53
N PRO A 190 11.32 -36.35 -15.46
CA PRO A 190 11.15 -37.80 -15.45
C PRO A 190 12.47 -38.56 -15.61
#